data_ae1888d9eac48aa654932cf641e5b249
#
_entry.id   ae1888d9eac48aa654932cf641e5b249
#
_cell.length_a   1.000
_cell.length_b   1.000
_cell.length_c   1.000
_cell.angle_alpha   90.00
_cell.angle_beta   90.00
_cell.angle_gamma   90.00
#
_symmetry.space_group_name_H-M   'P 1'
#
loop_
_entity.id
_entity.type
_entity.pdbx_description
1 polymer ?
#
loop_
_entity_poly.entity_id
_entity_poly.type
_entity_poly.pdbx_seq_one_letter_code
_entity_poly.pdbx_strand_id
1 'polypeptide(L)'
;MNGKSHKPDYYAHRDGDAARLRQLPQQRFTIRSCRGAELAGFYFPGGGEGKRIAFLIHGYRSEHAETAGMYWDYYRSRGFDLFCCDHEAHGESEGRFIGFGATEPEDCLRWVDFLIAHFGEDLQIVLHGFSMGAATVMLMAPRCPGQVKCLVEDSGFQDATLQLLGQIGPLVYPLRLLHRLIAGVDLGRADARPALAQSALPLLVIHGRKDPMVPFRNAPAIYERCRGPREKLYVDGARHVESMHVAPEEYMQTLDRFFASAHLLSLP
;
A
#
# COMPACT_ATOMS: atom_id res chain seq x y z
N MET A 1 13.05 -29.24 -16.34
CA MET A 1 13.77 -27.99 -15.97
C MET A 1 13.19 -27.52 -14.65
N ASN A 2 14.03 -27.54 -13.61
CA ASN A 2 13.60 -27.41 -12.22
C ASN A 2 13.09 -26.01 -11.91
N GLY A 3 11.80 -25.88 -11.70
CA GLY A 3 11.22 -24.68 -11.09
C GLY A 3 11.61 -24.60 -9.63
N LYS A 4 12.79 -24.07 -9.35
CA LYS A 4 13.15 -23.66 -7.98
C LYS A 4 12.12 -22.61 -7.55
N SER A 5 11.40 -22.88 -6.45
CA SER A 5 10.49 -21.90 -5.87
C SER A 5 11.32 -20.70 -5.41
N HIS A 6 11.08 -19.51 -5.94
CA HIS A 6 11.73 -18.26 -5.51
C HIS A 6 11.38 -17.86 -4.05
N LYS A 7 10.47 -18.57 -3.42
CA LYS A 7 10.00 -18.29 -2.05
C LYS A 7 11.09 -18.09 -0.99
N PRO A 8 12.12 -18.94 -0.86
CA PRO A 8 13.10 -18.78 0.21
C PRO A 8 13.89 -17.47 0.11
N ASP A 9 14.29 -17.08 -1.10
CA ASP A 9 15.13 -15.90 -1.30
C ASP A 9 14.37 -14.59 -1.07
N TYR A 10 13.12 -14.50 -1.54
CA TYR A 10 12.28 -13.32 -1.31
C TYR A 10 12.02 -13.05 0.17
N TYR A 11 11.60 -14.07 0.93
CA TYR A 11 11.33 -13.90 2.35
C TYR A 11 12.60 -13.61 3.16
N ALA A 12 13.73 -14.24 2.82
CA ALA A 12 15.00 -13.95 3.47
C ALA A 12 15.47 -12.50 3.23
N HIS A 13 15.30 -11.97 2.01
CA HIS A 13 15.57 -10.56 1.68
C HIS A 13 14.65 -9.63 2.47
N ARG A 14 13.34 -9.86 2.40
CA ARG A 14 12.34 -9.06 3.14
C ARG A 14 12.64 -9.01 4.64
N ASP A 15 12.91 -10.16 5.25
CA ASP A 15 13.15 -10.25 6.70
C ASP A 15 14.48 -9.58 7.08
N GLY A 16 15.52 -9.67 6.22
CA GLY A 16 16.77 -8.95 6.36
C GLY A 16 16.62 -7.44 6.28
N ASP A 17 15.87 -6.96 5.30
CA ASP A 17 15.58 -5.54 5.11
C ASP A 17 14.72 -4.99 6.26
N ALA A 18 13.74 -5.75 6.74
CA ALA A 18 12.95 -5.40 7.91
C ALA A 18 13.80 -5.28 9.18
N ALA A 19 14.70 -6.23 9.40
CA ALA A 19 15.60 -6.19 10.54
C ALA A 19 16.54 -4.98 10.50
N ARG A 20 17.04 -4.63 9.30
CA ARG A 20 17.85 -3.42 9.06
C ARG A 20 17.05 -2.15 9.31
N LEU A 21 15.83 -2.06 8.80
CA LEU A 21 14.98 -0.88 8.98
C LEU A 21 14.71 -0.58 10.46
N ARG A 22 14.42 -1.60 11.26
CA ARG A 22 14.17 -1.45 12.71
C ARG A 22 15.35 -0.87 13.50
N GLN A 23 16.57 -0.94 12.94
CA GLN A 23 17.77 -0.36 13.55
C GLN A 23 18.01 1.09 13.15
N LEU A 24 17.28 1.61 12.16
CA LEU A 24 17.44 2.99 11.73
C LEU A 24 16.82 3.96 12.73
N PRO A 25 17.34 5.20 12.81
CA PRO A 25 16.66 6.26 13.54
C PRO A 25 15.23 6.43 13.04
N GLN A 26 14.27 6.35 13.96
CA GLN A 26 12.86 6.47 13.65
C GLN A 26 12.11 7.23 14.74
N GLN A 27 11.02 7.86 14.36
CA GLN A 27 10.08 8.48 15.29
C GLN A 27 8.79 7.68 15.28
N ARG A 28 8.36 7.23 16.45
CA ARG A 28 7.08 6.52 16.61
C ARG A 28 5.99 7.52 16.98
N PHE A 29 4.87 7.44 16.28
CA PHE A 29 3.66 8.22 16.54
C PHE A 29 2.47 7.29 16.83
N THR A 30 1.44 7.84 17.45
CA THR A 30 0.17 7.13 17.63
C THR A 30 -1.00 8.04 17.29
N ILE A 31 -2.04 7.43 16.71
CA ILE A 31 -3.36 8.07 16.53
C ILE A 31 -4.46 7.11 16.99
N ARG A 32 -5.69 7.61 17.09
CA ARG A 32 -6.86 6.75 17.27
C ARG A 32 -7.45 6.35 15.93
N SER A 33 -7.69 5.04 15.74
CA SER A 33 -8.40 4.52 14.58
C SER A 33 -9.83 5.04 14.51
N CYS A 34 -10.47 4.88 13.37
CA CYS A 34 -11.91 5.20 13.23
C CYS A 34 -12.80 4.37 14.18
N ARG A 35 -12.27 3.33 14.77
CA ARG A 35 -12.92 2.41 15.73
C ARG A 35 -12.43 2.59 17.17
N GLY A 36 -11.51 3.52 17.42
CA GLY A 36 -11.01 3.86 18.75
C GLY A 36 -9.78 3.08 19.22
N ALA A 37 -9.24 2.12 18.44
CA ALA A 37 -7.98 1.43 18.74
C ALA A 37 -6.80 2.41 18.59
N GLU A 38 -5.73 2.22 19.36
CA GLU A 38 -4.50 2.95 19.15
C GLU A 38 -3.73 2.33 17.96
N LEU A 39 -3.37 3.17 17.00
CA LEU A 39 -2.58 2.79 15.84
C LEU A 39 -1.16 3.32 15.98
N ALA A 40 -0.18 2.52 15.61
CA ALA A 40 1.23 2.88 15.56
C ALA A 40 1.64 3.31 14.15
N GLY A 41 2.42 4.39 14.08
CA GLY A 41 3.02 4.87 12.84
C GLY A 41 4.48 5.22 13.07
N PHE A 42 5.31 5.04 12.04
CA PHE A 42 6.76 5.13 12.11
C PHE A 42 7.27 6.02 10.99
N TYR A 43 7.99 7.06 11.38
CA TYR A 43 8.62 8.00 10.46
C TYR A 43 10.13 7.79 10.46
N PHE A 44 10.70 7.68 9.27
CA PHE A 44 12.13 7.50 9.03
C PHE A 44 12.65 8.70 8.23
N PRO A 45 13.51 9.56 8.84
CA PRO A 45 14.08 10.69 8.12
C PRO A 45 15.04 10.21 7.02
N GLY A 46 14.69 10.50 5.78
CA GLY A 46 15.44 10.08 4.58
C GLY A 46 16.21 11.20 3.89
N GLY A 47 16.12 12.45 4.42
CA GLY A 47 16.70 13.63 3.81
C GLY A 47 15.72 14.47 2.99
N GLY A 48 14.43 14.14 3.04
CA GLY A 48 13.34 14.93 2.44
C GLY A 48 12.97 16.20 3.22
N GLU A 49 13.63 16.42 4.35
CA GLU A 49 13.41 17.56 5.25
C GLU A 49 11.94 17.74 5.68
N GLY A 50 11.18 16.62 5.77
CA GLY A 50 9.76 16.61 6.08
C GLY A 50 8.84 17.16 4.98
N LYS A 51 9.37 17.45 3.79
CA LYS A 51 8.59 18.04 2.68
C LYS A 51 8.08 17.03 1.65
N ARG A 52 8.75 15.89 1.53
CA ARG A 52 8.35 14.79 0.66
C ARG A 52 8.33 13.50 1.45
N ILE A 53 7.16 12.92 1.61
CA ILE A 53 6.95 11.68 2.36
C ILE A 53 6.38 10.61 1.43
N ALA A 54 7.03 9.45 1.40
CA ALA A 54 6.43 8.24 0.88
C ALA A 54 5.73 7.50 2.03
N PHE A 55 4.41 7.46 1.99
CA PHE A 55 3.61 6.70 2.95
C PHE A 55 3.36 5.30 2.40
N LEU A 56 4.04 4.31 2.98
CA LEU A 56 3.92 2.90 2.60
C LEU A 56 2.86 2.20 3.45
N ILE A 57 1.94 1.51 2.79
CA ILE A 57 0.76 0.90 3.41
C ILE A 57 0.81 -0.60 3.16
N HIS A 58 1.04 -1.36 4.23
CA HIS A 58 1.27 -2.80 4.18
C HIS A 58 0.01 -3.63 3.86
N GLY A 59 0.23 -4.89 3.48
CA GLY A 59 -0.82 -5.86 3.19
C GLY A 59 -1.28 -6.66 4.42
N TYR A 60 -2.21 -7.58 4.18
CA TYR A 60 -2.72 -8.50 5.18
C TYR A 60 -1.61 -9.38 5.79
N ARG A 61 -1.57 -9.47 7.12
CA ARG A 61 -0.58 -10.24 7.90
C ARG A 61 0.87 -9.81 7.68
N SER A 62 1.07 -8.56 7.32
CA SER A 62 2.37 -7.90 7.28
C SER A 62 2.42 -6.77 8.30
N GLU A 63 3.53 -6.06 8.37
CA GLU A 63 3.73 -4.91 9.25
C GLU A 63 4.60 -3.85 8.57
N HIS A 64 4.74 -2.69 9.24
CA HIS A 64 5.49 -1.55 8.73
C HIS A 64 6.90 -1.90 8.27
N ALA A 65 7.69 -2.62 9.08
CA ALA A 65 9.09 -2.86 8.78
C ALA A 65 9.29 -3.85 7.62
N GLU A 66 8.44 -4.88 7.49
CA GLU A 66 8.49 -5.82 6.38
C GLU A 66 8.23 -5.13 5.03
N THR A 67 7.29 -4.20 5.03
CA THR A 67 6.93 -3.46 3.82
C THR A 67 7.93 -2.36 3.53
N ALA A 68 8.23 -1.52 4.52
CA ALA A 68 9.07 -0.34 4.34
C ALA A 68 10.54 -0.68 4.09
N GLY A 69 11.07 -1.75 4.70
CA GLY A 69 12.46 -2.14 4.57
C GLY A 69 12.91 -2.36 3.14
N MET A 70 12.07 -3.03 2.33
CA MET A 70 12.36 -3.31 0.92
C MET A 70 12.48 -2.05 0.04
N TYR A 71 11.84 -0.95 0.45
CA TYR A 71 11.74 0.27 -0.35
C TYR A 71 12.53 1.45 0.23
N TRP A 72 13.11 1.29 1.43
CA TRP A 72 13.82 2.35 2.14
C TRP A 72 14.92 2.99 1.31
N ASP A 73 15.86 2.19 0.77
CA ASP A 73 16.99 2.71 0.02
C ASP A 73 16.56 3.44 -1.26
N TYR A 74 15.52 2.93 -1.92
CA TYR A 74 14.94 3.58 -3.09
C TYR A 74 14.42 4.97 -2.74
N TYR A 75 13.50 5.09 -1.79
CA TYR A 75 12.88 6.38 -1.46
C TYR A 75 13.87 7.37 -0.87
N ARG A 76 14.74 6.92 0.04
CA ARG A 76 15.79 7.74 0.62
C ARG A 76 16.72 8.33 -0.46
N SER A 77 17.16 7.52 -1.43
CA SER A 77 18.05 7.97 -2.51
C SER A 77 17.41 9.02 -3.45
N ARG A 78 16.08 9.14 -3.43
CA ARG A 78 15.31 10.16 -4.17
C ARG A 78 14.92 11.35 -3.28
N GLY A 79 15.42 11.44 -2.06
CA GLY A 79 15.17 12.54 -1.13
C GLY A 79 13.74 12.52 -0.58
N PHE A 80 13.16 11.34 -0.37
CA PHE A 80 11.94 11.19 0.40
C PHE A 80 12.26 10.76 1.82
N ASP A 81 11.50 11.27 2.76
CA ASP A 81 11.31 10.63 4.06
C ASP A 81 10.29 9.50 3.91
N LEU A 82 10.34 8.52 4.80
CA LEU A 82 9.42 7.40 4.77
C LEU A 82 8.48 7.47 5.97
N PHE A 83 7.21 7.22 5.73
CA PHE A 83 6.24 6.94 6.76
C PHE A 83 5.55 5.61 6.50
N CYS A 84 5.30 4.84 7.53
CA CYS A 84 4.52 3.63 7.47
C CYS A 84 3.73 3.45 8.77
N CYS A 85 2.56 2.85 8.69
CA CYS A 85 1.76 2.54 9.87
C CYS A 85 1.47 1.05 9.91
N ASP A 86 1.20 0.55 11.12
CA ASP A 86 0.56 -0.74 11.30
C ASP A 86 -0.96 -0.55 11.30
N HIS A 87 -1.66 -1.32 10.48
CA HIS A 87 -3.13 -1.36 10.49
C HIS A 87 -3.66 -1.91 11.82
N GLU A 88 -4.94 -1.65 12.11
CA GLU A 88 -5.62 -2.30 13.24
C GLU A 88 -5.39 -3.81 13.22
N ALA A 89 -5.11 -4.41 14.36
CA ALA A 89 -4.78 -5.83 14.54
C ALA A 89 -3.50 -6.33 13.84
N HIS A 90 -2.57 -5.42 13.49
CA HIS A 90 -1.25 -5.76 12.94
C HIS A 90 -0.13 -5.07 13.71
N GLY A 91 1.07 -5.65 13.66
CA GLY A 91 2.30 -5.07 14.21
C GLY A 91 2.16 -4.57 15.65
N GLU A 92 2.47 -3.28 15.85
CA GLU A 92 2.37 -2.59 17.15
C GLU A 92 1.02 -1.89 17.38
N SER A 93 0.10 -1.95 16.43
CA SER A 93 -1.23 -1.38 16.57
C SER A 93 -2.16 -2.29 17.38
N GLU A 94 -3.03 -1.64 18.17
CA GLU A 94 -4.11 -2.34 18.88
C GLU A 94 -5.18 -2.85 17.91
N GLY A 95 -6.18 -3.52 18.47
CA GLY A 95 -7.37 -3.98 17.77
C GLY A 95 -7.46 -5.48 17.64
N ARG A 96 -8.55 -5.95 17.04
CA ARG A 96 -8.89 -7.39 16.96
C ARG A 96 -9.44 -7.79 15.60
N PHE A 97 -9.78 -6.83 14.75
CA PHE A 97 -10.47 -7.09 13.50
C PHE A 97 -9.78 -6.39 12.33
N ILE A 98 -9.72 -7.07 11.21
CA ILE A 98 -9.12 -6.61 9.97
C ILE A 98 -10.24 -6.26 8.99
N GLY A 99 -10.23 -5.06 8.45
CA GLY A 99 -11.29 -4.56 7.57
C GLY A 99 -11.17 -5.00 6.10
N PHE A 100 -10.04 -5.54 5.67
CA PHE A 100 -9.75 -5.91 4.28
C PHE A 100 -10.03 -4.77 3.27
N GLY A 101 -9.76 -3.53 3.65
CA GLY A 101 -10.06 -2.34 2.87
C GLY A 101 -11.36 -1.63 3.26
N ALA A 102 -12.16 -2.17 4.20
CA ALA A 102 -13.40 -1.52 4.62
C ALA A 102 -13.20 -0.45 5.71
N THR A 103 -12.14 -0.53 6.51
CA THR A 103 -11.81 0.41 7.60
C THR A 103 -10.45 1.07 7.43
N GLU A 104 -9.50 0.37 6.85
CA GLU A 104 -8.11 0.83 6.64
C GLU A 104 -8.02 2.17 5.88
N PRO A 105 -8.86 2.46 4.86
CA PRO A 105 -8.84 3.76 4.20
C PRO A 105 -9.13 4.95 5.13
N GLU A 106 -10.04 4.77 6.08
CA GLU A 106 -10.38 5.81 7.05
C GLU A 106 -9.21 6.10 7.99
N ASP A 107 -8.56 5.04 8.46
CA ASP A 107 -7.40 5.16 9.35
C ASP A 107 -6.19 5.74 8.63
N CYS A 108 -5.94 5.34 7.37
CA CYS A 108 -4.86 5.90 6.57
C CYS A 108 -5.10 7.38 6.21
N LEU A 109 -6.34 7.82 5.99
CA LEU A 109 -6.65 9.24 5.83
C LEU A 109 -6.37 10.03 7.10
N ARG A 110 -6.68 9.50 8.29
CA ARG A 110 -6.31 10.13 9.57
C ARG A 110 -4.78 10.27 9.71
N TRP A 111 -4.01 9.29 9.23
CA TRP A 111 -2.56 9.41 9.17
C TRP A 111 -2.11 10.49 8.19
N VAL A 112 -2.75 10.62 7.03
CA VAL A 112 -2.47 11.72 6.09
C VAL A 112 -2.72 13.08 6.74
N ASP A 113 -3.86 13.25 7.43
CA ASP A 113 -4.19 14.47 8.17
C ASP A 113 -3.15 14.75 9.26
N PHE A 114 -2.75 13.73 10.02
CA PHE A 114 -1.71 13.83 11.03
C PHE A 114 -0.37 14.29 10.42
N LEU A 115 0.05 13.70 9.30
CA LEU A 115 1.30 14.08 8.63
C LEU A 115 1.27 15.55 8.16
N ILE A 116 0.17 16.00 7.59
CA ILE A 116 0.00 17.40 7.16
C ILE A 116 0.06 18.34 8.37
N ALA A 117 -0.65 18.01 9.45
CA ALA A 117 -0.65 18.82 10.67
C ALA A 117 0.74 18.89 11.33
N HIS A 118 1.55 17.81 11.22
CA HIS A 118 2.86 17.71 11.84
C HIS A 118 3.99 18.35 11.00
N PHE A 119 3.98 18.12 9.67
CA PHE A 119 5.05 18.53 8.77
C PHE A 119 4.74 19.81 7.97
N GLY A 120 3.48 20.25 7.93
CA GLY A 120 3.02 21.48 7.30
C GLY A 120 2.26 21.29 5.99
N GLU A 121 1.61 22.36 5.55
CA GLU A 121 0.71 22.39 4.40
C GLU A 121 1.45 22.25 3.03
N ASP A 122 2.74 22.50 2.98
CA ASP A 122 3.58 22.35 1.79
C ASP A 122 4.08 20.90 1.58
N LEU A 123 3.65 19.97 2.44
CA LEU A 123 3.98 18.56 2.35
C LEU A 123 3.50 17.94 1.04
N GLN A 124 4.33 17.10 0.44
CA GLN A 124 4.01 16.29 -0.73
C GLN A 124 4.05 14.80 -0.33
N ILE A 125 2.93 14.12 -0.52
CA ILE A 125 2.76 12.71 -0.11
C ILE A 125 2.60 11.82 -1.34
N VAL A 126 3.37 10.75 -1.38
CA VAL A 126 3.11 9.57 -2.24
C VAL A 126 2.45 8.51 -1.38
N LEU A 127 1.32 7.97 -1.79
CA LEU A 127 0.74 6.77 -1.15
C LEU A 127 1.16 5.54 -1.96
N HIS A 128 1.87 4.60 -1.32
CA HIS A 128 2.29 3.36 -1.94
C HIS A 128 1.76 2.17 -1.14
N GLY A 129 0.75 1.50 -1.68
CA GLY A 129 0.08 0.39 -1.03
C GLY A 129 0.42 -0.96 -1.65
N PHE A 130 0.43 -2.00 -0.82
CA PHE A 130 0.77 -3.37 -1.20
C PHE A 130 -0.39 -4.31 -0.87
N SER A 131 -0.87 -5.10 -1.84
CA SER A 131 -1.94 -6.07 -1.64
C SER A 131 -3.20 -5.43 -1.02
N MET A 132 -3.57 -5.74 0.21
CA MET A 132 -4.64 -5.06 0.95
C MET A 132 -4.36 -3.56 1.09
N GLY A 133 -3.10 -3.15 1.31
CA GLY A 133 -2.69 -1.75 1.31
C GLY A 133 -2.89 -1.08 -0.05
N ALA A 134 -2.71 -1.79 -1.16
CA ALA A 134 -2.99 -1.30 -2.50
C ALA A 134 -4.50 -1.07 -2.72
N ALA A 135 -5.35 -1.98 -2.24
CA ALA A 135 -6.80 -1.74 -2.22
C ALA A 135 -7.15 -0.52 -1.36
N THR A 136 -6.46 -0.35 -0.23
CA THR A 136 -6.64 0.80 0.67
C THR A 136 -6.34 2.12 -0.02
N VAL A 137 -5.19 2.27 -0.71
CA VAL A 137 -4.85 3.53 -1.40
C VAL A 137 -5.83 3.86 -2.52
N MET A 138 -6.34 2.85 -3.23
CA MET A 138 -7.37 3.06 -4.25
C MET A 138 -8.69 3.55 -3.65
N LEU A 139 -9.10 3.00 -2.52
CA LEU A 139 -10.31 3.40 -1.80
C LEU A 139 -10.20 4.81 -1.18
N MET A 140 -9.00 5.24 -0.80
CA MET A 140 -8.73 6.59 -0.30
C MET A 140 -8.82 7.65 -1.41
N ALA A 141 -8.52 7.30 -2.65
CA ALA A 141 -8.23 8.20 -3.77
C ALA A 141 -9.19 9.40 -3.93
N PRO A 142 -10.54 9.26 -3.89
CA PRO A 142 -11.44 10.40 -4.06
C PRO A 142 -11.48 11.36 -2.86
N ARG A 143 -10.92 10.97 -1.71
CA ARG A 143 -10.95 11.74 -0.45
C ARG A 143 -9.58 12.28 -0.05
N CYS A 144 -8.54 12.00 -0.82
CA CYS A 144 -7.19 12.48 -0.54
C CYS A 144 -7.11 14.00 -0.66
N PRO A 145 -6.48 14.70 0.29
CA PRO A 145 -6.21 16.12 0.19
C PRO A 145 -5.16 16.44 -0.88
N GLY A 146 -5.00 17.72 -1.24
CA GLY A 146 -4.10 18.18 -2.31
C GLY A 146 -2.61 17.91 -2.07
N GLN A 147 -2.22 17.58 -0.84
CA GLN A 147 -0.87 17.17 -0.47
C GLN A 147 -0.53 15.77 -1.01
N VAL A 148 -1.51 14.89 -1.22
CA VAL A 148 -1.32 13.61 -1.88
C VAL A 148 -1.20 13.85 -3.38
N LYS A 149 -0.03 13.53 -3.95
CA LYS A 149 0.30 13.84 -5.36
C LYS A 149 0.03 12.68 -6.30
N CYS A 150 0.24 11.46 -5.85
CA CYS A 150 -0.01 10.26 -6.64
C CYS A 150 -0.16 9.02 -5.77
N LEU A 151 -0.65 7.97 -6.39
CA LEU A 151 -0.89 6.65 -5.80
C LEU A 151 -0.07 5.60 -6.55
N VAL A 152 0.53 4.69 -5.80
CA VAL A 152 1.13 3.46 -6.34
C VAL A 152 0.39 2.28 -5.71
N GLU A 153 -0.20 1.44 -6.52
CA GLU A 153 -0.80 0.19 -6.09
C GLU A 153 0.04 -0.98 -6.61
N ASP A 154 0.53 -1.83 -5.72
CA ASP A 154 1.27 -3.04 -6.05
C ASP A 154 0.49 -4.28 -5.60
N SER A 155 0.13 -5.12 -6.58
CA SER A 155 -0.55 -6.40 -6.37
C SER A 155 -1.92 -6.28 -5.68
N GLY A 156 -2.64 -5.19 -5.96
CA GLY A 156 -3.94 -4.89 -5.36
C GLY A 156 -5.13 -5.59 -6.01
N PHE A 157 -6.26 -5.51 -5.33
CA PHE A 157 -7.55 -6.02 -5.80
C PHE A 157 -8.63 -4.94 -5.74
N GLN A 158 -9.62 -5.01 -6.64
CA GLN A 158 -10.69 -4.03 -6.73
C GLN A 158 -11.80 -4.22 -5.69
N ASP A 159 -12.04 -5.46 -5.25
CA ASP A 159 -13.21 -5.83 -4.43
C ASP A 159 -12.81 -6.96 -3.48
N ALA A 160 -12.85 -6.67 -2.17
CA ALA A 160 -12.47 -7.62 -1.14
C ALA A 160 -13.39 -8.84 -1.11
N THR A 161 -14.70 -8.68 -1.37
CA THR A 161 -15.63 -9.81 -1.39
C THR A 161 -15.30 -10.77 -2.55
N LEU A 162 -15.02 -10.23 -3.74
CA LEU A 162 -14.61 -11.04 -4.89
C LEU A 162 -13.24 -11.67 -4.71
N GLN A 163 -12.30 -10.97 -4.08
CA GLN A 163 -10.98 -11.49 -3.75
C GLN A 163 -11.09 -12.67 -2.78
N LEU A 164 -11.85 -12.55 -1.72
CA LEU A 164 -12.08 -13.61 -0.74
C LEU A 164 -12.91 -14.74 -1.33
N LEU A 165 -13.90 -14.45 -2.19
CA LEU A 165 -14.65 -15.48 -2.92
C LEU A 165 -13.74 -16.39 -3.74
N GLY A 166 -12.72 -15.80 -4.38
CA GLY A 166 -11.72 -16.58 -5.12
C GLY A 166 -10.85 -17.49 -4.24
N GLN A 167 -10.69 -17.16 -2.97
CA GLN A 167 -9.83 -17.90 -2.03
C GLN A 167 -10.59 -18.96 -1.24
N ILE A 168 -11.79 -18.65 -0.74
CA ILE A 168 -12.56 -19.49 0.19
C ILE A 168 -13.94 -19.90 -0.36
N GLY A 169 -14.23 -19.57 -1.60
CA GLY A 169 -15.50 -19.90 -2.25
C GLY A 169 -16.71 -19.28 -1.55
N PRO A 170 -17.90 -19.92 -1.64
CA PRO A 170 -19.15 -19.39 -1.08
C PRO A 170 -19.15 -19.15 0.43
N LEU A 171 -18.15 -19.68 1.16
CA LEU A 171 -17.98 -19.41 2.60
C LEU A 171 -17.75 -17.92 2.89
N VAL A 172 -17.38 -17.11 1.90
CA VAL A 172 -17.26 -15.67 2.04
C VAL A 172 -18.57 -15.00 2.52
N TYR A 173 -19.73 -15.48 2.10
CA TYR A 173 -21.01 -14.85 2.44
C TYR A 173 -21.38 -14.99 3.93
N PRO A 174 -21.39 -16.18 4.53
CA PRO A 174 -21.61 -16.29 5.98
C PRO A 174 -20.48 -15.65 6.79
N LEU A 175 -19.23 -15.72 6.32
CA LEU A 175 -18.10 -15.05 6.98
C LEU A 175 -18.30 -13.53 7.00
N ARG A 176 -18.70 -12.93 5.88
CA ARG A 176 -18.99 -11.49 5.78
C ARG A 176 -20.13 -11.07 6.72
N LEU A 177 -21.20 -11.87 6.80
CA LEU A 177 -22.29 -11.61 7.74
C LEU A 177 -21.79 -11.68 9.19
N LEU A 178 -21.04 -12.73 9.54
CA LEU A 178 -20.47 -12.91 10.86
C LEU A 178 -19.52 -11.75 11.22
N HIS A 179 -18.65 -11.36 10.29
CA HIS A 179 -17.72 -10.23 10.47
C HIS A 179 -18.50 -8.92 10.72
N ARG A 180 -19.58 -8.69 9.97
CA ARG A 180 -20.46 -7.53 10.20
C ARG A 180 -21.12 -7.55 11.58
N LEU A 181 -21.58 -8.71 12.04
CA LEU A 181 -22.24 -8.85 13.35
C LEU A 181 -21.28 -8.71 14.52
N ILE A 182 -20.06 -9.29 14.42
CA ILE A 182 -19.07 -9.32 15.52
C ILE A 182 -18.21 -8.07 15.49
N ALA A 183 -17.69 -7.69 14.33
CA ALA A 183 -16.76 -6.59 14.17
C ALA A 183 -17.45 -5.25 13.84
N GLY A 184 -18.74 -5.26 13.49
CA GLY A 184 -19.45 -4.08 13.00
C GLY A 184 -18.97 -3.57 11.64
N VAL A 185 -18.19 -4.36 10.91
CA VAL A 185 -17.55 -3.98 9.64
C VAL A 185 -18.13 -4.77 8.48
N ASP A 186 -18.68 -4.08 7.50
CA ASP A 186 -19.15 -4.71 6.25
C ASP A 186 -18.03 -4.71 5.19
N LEU A 187 -17.47 -5.89 4.93
CA LEU A 187 -16.45 -6.10 3.90
C LEU A 187 -16.90 -5.69 2.49
N GLY A 188 -18.20 -5.56 2.23
CA GLY A 188 -18.71 -5.07 0.96
C GLY A 188 -18.47 -3.59 0.71
N ARG A 189 -18.01 -2.85 1.72
CA ARG A 189 -17.56 -1.46 1.55
C ARG A 189 -16.17 -1.37 0.92
N ALA A 190 -15.41 -2.46 0.91
CA ALA A 190 -14.10 -2.56 0.30
C ALA A 190 -14.21 -2.86 -1.22
N ASP A 191 -14.90 -1.99 -1.94
CA ASP A 191 -15.02 -1.98 -3.41
C ASP A 191 -14.40 -0.68 -3.94
N ALA A 192 -13.21 -0.79 -4.54
CA ALA A 192 -12.46 0.35 -5.07
C ALA A 192 -12.94 0.81 -6.46
N ARG A 193 -13.84 0.07 -7.10
CA ARG A 193 -14.33 0.41 -8.46
C ARG A 193 -14.96 1.79 -8.57
N PRO A 194 -15.85 2.21 -7.65
CA PRO A 194 -16.39 3.57 -7.67
C PRO A 194 -15.32 4.63 -7.39
N ALA A 195 -14.39 4.36 -6.47
CA ALA A 195 -13.32 5.28 -6.10
C ALA A 195 -12.36 5.56 -7.26
N LEU A 196 -11.95 4.53 -7.99
CA LEU A 196 -11.11 4.65 -9.19
C LEU A 196 -11.78 5.49 -10.30
N ALA A 197 -13.09 5.33 -10.47
CA ALA A 197 -13.87 6.08 -11.47
C ALA A 197 -14.08 7.56 -11.09
N GLN A 198 -13.95 7.91 -9.81
CA GLN A 198 -14.15 9.27 -9.29
C GLN A 198 -12.84 10.05 -9.12
N SER A 199 -11.72 9.37 -8.85
CA SER A 199 -10.45 10.02 -8.56
C SER A 199 -9.75 10.50 -9.84
N ALA A 200 -9.22 11.73 -9.77
CA ALA A 200 -8.33 12.28 -10.79
C ALA A 200 -6.84 12.16 -10.43
N LEU A 201 -6.50 11.58 -9.27
CA LEU A 201 -5.12 11.39 -8.85
C LEU A 201 -4.39 10.45 -9.83
N PRO A 202 -3.11 10.75 -10.14
CA PRO A 202 -2.26 9.82 -10.89
C PRO A 202 -2.14 8.48 -10.16
N LEU A 203 -2.25 7.37 -10.90
CA LEU A 203 -2.15 6.01 -10.39
C LEU A 203 -1.13 5.18 -11.18
N LEU A 204 -0.15 4.61 -10.49
CA LEU A 204 0.70 3.56 -11.03
C LEU A 204 0.19 2.18 -10.58
N VAL A 205 -0.05 1.29 -11.55
CA VAL A 205 -0.52 -0.08 -11.34
C VAL A 205 0.63 -1.04 -11.54
N ILE A 206 1.08 -1.71 -10.48
CA ILE A 206 2.15 -2.71 -10.53
C ILE A 206 1.59 -4.09 -10.19
N HIS A 207 1.97 -5.12 -10.95
CA HIS A 207 1.50 -6.47 -10.67
C HIS A 207 2.39 -7.56 -11.26
N GLY A 208 2.63 -8.61 -10.48
CA GLY A 208 3.29 -9.82 -10.96
C GLY A 208 2.33 -10.69 -11.79
N ARG A 209 2.74 -11.07 -13.01
CA ARG A 209 1.87 -11.89 -13.90
C ARG A 209 1.63 -13.31 -13.38
N LYS A 210 2.45 -13.80 -12.45
CA LYS A 210 2.31 -15.12 -11.81
C LYS A 210 1.78 -15.06 -10.39
N ASP A 211 1.10 -13.96 -10.02
CA ASP A 211 0.51 -13.79 -8.69
C ASP A 211 -0.57 -14.86 -8.41
N PRO A 212 -0.34 -15.75 -7.43
CA PRO A 212 -1.29 -16.80 -7.07
C PRO A 212 -2.32 -16.34 -6.03
N MET A 213 -2.09 -15.19 -5.37
CA MET A 213 -2.95 -14.69 -4.29
C MET A 213 -3.97 -13.69 -4.81
N VAL A 214 -3.52 -12.71 -5.57
CA VAL A 214 -4.37 -11.74 -6.27
C VAL A 214 -4.22 -11.97 -7.77
N PRO A 215 -5.20 -12.60 -8.42
CA PRO A 215 -5.07 -12.95 -9.84
C PRO A 215 -4.76 -11.72 -10.70
N PHE A 216 -3.79 -11.87 -11.62
CA PHE A 216 -3.31 -10.81 -12.51
C PHE A 216 -4.42 -10.04 -13.24
N ARG A 217 -5.58 -10.67 -13.52
CA ARG A 217 -6.74 -10.00 -14.15
C ARG A 217 -7.22 -8.75 -13.39
N ASN A 218 -6.86 -8.58 -12.09
CA ASN A 218 -7.17 -7.36 -11.36
C ASN A 218 -6.42 -6.15 -11.92
N ALA A 219 -5.15 -6.29 -12.27
CA ALA A 219 -4.30 -5.18 -12.70
C ALA A 219 -4.81 -4.46 -13.97
N PRO A 220 -5.08 -5.13 -15.10
CA PRO A 220 -5.66 -4.44 -16.25
C PRO A 220 -7.04 -3.86 -15.94
N ALA A 221 -7.86 -4.52 -15.12
CA ALA A 221 -9.18 -4.02 -14.76
C ALA A 221 -9.12 -2.76 -13.86
N ILE A 222 -8.12 -2.65 -12.96
CA ILE A 222 -7.83 -1.45 -12.18
C ILE A 222 -7.37 -0.33 -13.14
N TYR A 223 -6.38 -0.63 -14.00
CA TYR A 223 -5.82 0.32 -14.95
C TYR A 223 -6.88 0.95 -15.85
N GLU A 224 -7.76 0.15 -16.43
CA GLU A 224 -8.83 0.61 -17.34
C GLU A 224 -9.88 1.45 -16.61
N ARG A 225 -10.11 1.19 -15.32
CA ARG A 225 -11.13 1.87 -14.53
C ARG A 225 -10.67 3.21 -13.97
N CYS A 226 -9.36 3.40 -13.84
CA CYS A 226 -8.79 4.64 -13.34
C CYS A 226 -9.11 5.80 -14.26
N ARG A 227 -9.71 6.87 -13.72
CA ARG A 227 -10.05 8.09 -14.50
C ARG A 227 -8.86 9.04 -14.63
N GLY A 228 -7.97 9.08 -13.65
CA GLY A 228 -6.80 9.97 -13.62
C GLY A 228 -5.69 9.54 -14.60
N PRO A 229 -4.61 10.31 -14.67
CA PRO A 229 -3.38 9.88 -15.32
C PRO A 229 -2.93 8.53 -14.76
N ARG A 230 -2.48 7.62 -15.63
CA ARG A 230 -2.15 6.27 -15.20
C ARG A 230 -0.97 5.69 -15.94
N GLU A 231 -0.16 4.94 -15.22
CA GLU A 231 0.94 4.15 -15.74
C GLU A 231 0.84 2.70 -15.21
N LYS A 232 1.56 1.76 -15.83
CA LYS A 232 1.52 0.35 -15.40
C LYS A 232 2.87 -0.31 -15.56
N LEU A 233 3.13 -1.26 -14.66
CA LEU A 233 4.25 -2.20 -14.73
C LEU A 233 3.75 -3.62 -14.45
N TYR A 234 3.82 -4.50 -15.43
CA TYR A 234 3.42 -5.89 -15.30
C TYR A 234 4.65 -6.79 -15.43
N VAL A 235 5.11 -7.34 -14.31
CA VAL A 235 6.37 -8.06 -14.22
C VAL A 235 6.20 -9.55 -14.54
N ASP A 236 6.86 -10.00 -15.62
CA ASP A 236 6.89 -11.41 -15.96
C ASP A 236 7.67 -12.21 -14.90
N GLY A 237 7.10 -13.34 -14.49
CA GLY A 237 7.73 -14.21 -13.49
C GLY A 237 7.46 -13.82 -12.04
N ALA A 238 7.14 -12.57 -11.74
CA ALA A 238 6.85 -12.11 -10.40
C ALA A 238 5.54 -12.70 -9.85
N ARG A 239 5.58 -13.07 -8.58
CA ARG A 239 4.41 -13.51 -7.79
C ARG A 239 3.86 -12.33 -6.98
N HIS A 240 3.12 -12.64 -5.92
CA HIS A 240 2.46 -11.65 -5.07
C HIS A 240 3.47 -10.74 -4.36
N VAL A 241 3.44 -9.44 -4.67
CA VAL A 241 4.36 -8.40 -4.12
C VAL A 241 5.85 -8.69 -4.38
N GLU A 242 6.18 -9.53 -5.36
CA GLU A 242 7.57 -9.85 -5.71
C GLU A 242 8.11 -8.99 -6.87
N SER A 243 7.35 -8.01 -7.37
CA SER A 243 7.73 -7.24 -8.58
C SER A 243 9.04 -6.50 -8.42
N MET A 244 9.29 -5.85 -7.27
CA MET A 244 10.55 -5.18 -6.96
C MET A 244 11.74 -6.14 -6.85
N HIS A 245 11.51 -7.35 -6.33
CA HIS A 245 12.54 -8.38 -6.19
C HIS A 245 12.93 -9.00 -7.53
N VAL A 246 11.95 -9.24 -8.41
CA VAL A 246 12.16 -9.92 -9.70
C VAL A 246 12.74 -8.98 -10.77
N ALA A 247 12.33 -7.72 -10.78
CA ALA A 247 12.73 -6.73 -11.76
C ALA A 247 13.06 -5.38 -11.10
N PRO A 248 14.08 -5.31 -10.22
CA PRO A 248 14.34 -4.11 -9.40
C PRO A 248 14.62 -2.87 -10.24
N GLU A 249 15.42 -2.99 -11.29
CA GLU A 249 15.79 -1.87 -12.15
C GLU A 249 14.58 -1.30 -12.89
N GLU A 250 13.75 -2.17 -13.50
CA GLU A 250 12.53 -1.75 -14.22
C GLU A 250 11.51 -1.15 -13.27
N TYR A 251 11.37 -1.73 -12.06
CA TYR A 251 10.51 -1.22 -11.01
C TYR A 251 10.91 0.19 -10.59
N MET A 252 12.18 0.40 -10.25
CA MET A 252 12.70 1.71 -9.83
C MET A 252 12.62 2.75 -10.95
N GLN A 253 12.98 2.40 -12.19
CA GLN A 253 12.87 3.30 -13.33
C GLN A 253 11.41 3.69 -13.62
N THR A 254 10.46 2.77 -13.44
CA THR A 254 9.04 3.06 -13.61
C THR A 254 8.54 4.01 -12.54
N LEU A 255 8.92 3.81 -11.27
CA LEU A 255 8.63 4.77 -10.21
C LEU A 255 9.22 6.15 -10.50
N ASP A 256 10.50 6.22 -10.95
CA ASP A 256 11.16 7.49 -11.26
C ASP A 256 10.42 8.26 -12.37
N ARG A 257 10.05 7.60 -13.47
CA ARG A 257 9.24 8.21 -14.55
C ARG A 257 7.88 8.68 -14.04
N PHE A 258 7.21 7.84 -13.29
CA PHE A 258 5.89 8.15 -12.75
C PHE A 258 5.92 9.33 -11.78
N PHE A 259 6.89 9.39 -10.88
CA PHE A 259 7.05 10.52 -9.95
C PHE A 259 7.47 11.80 -10.65
N ALA A 260 8.26 11.71 -11.73
CA ALA A 260 8.57 12.87 -12.54
C ALA A 260 7.32 13.42 -13.26
N SER A 261 6.45 12.55 -13.77
CA SER A 261 5.17 12.97 -14.36
C SER A 261 4.22 13.61 -13.36
N ALA A 262 4.34 13.26 -12.09
CA ALA A 262 3.62 13.87 -10.96
C ALA A 262 4.35 15.10 -10.34
N HIS A 263 5.42 15.59 -10.96
CA HIS A 263 6.25 16.71 -10.50
C HIS A 263 6.90 16.53 -9.12
N LEU A 264 7.15 15.29 -8.74
CA LEU A 264 7.81 14.93 -7.47
C LEU A 264 9.32 14.75 -7.61
N LEU A 265 9.79 14.42 -8.80
CA LEU A 265 11.20 14.27 -9.13
C LEU A 265 11.52 15.06 -10.40
N SER A 266 12.77 15.54 -10.49
CA SER A 266 13.36 15.98 -11.76
C SER A 266 14.11 14.81 -12.35
N LEU A 267 13.79 14.42 -13.57
CA LEU A 267 14.63 13.46 -14.31
C LEU A 267 15.91 14.17 -14.74
N PRO A 268 17.04 13.49 -14.73
CA PRO A 268 18.31 14.05 -15.18
C PRO A 268 18.32 14.38 -16.68
#